data_e4a7e0a53c3badcb4b14aab7a01f2803
#
_entry.id   e4a7e0a53c3badcb4b14aab7a01f2803
#
_cell.length_a   1.000
_cell.length_b   1.000
_cell.length_c   1.000
_cell.angle_alpha   90.00
_cell.angle_beta   90.00
_cell.angle_gamma   90.00
#
_symmetry.space_group_name_H-M   'P 1'
#
loop_
_entity.id
_entity.type
_entity.pdbx_description
1 polymer ?
#
loop_
_entity_poly.entity_id
_entity_poly.type
_entity_poly.pdbx_seq_one_letter_code
_entity_poly.pdbx_strand_id
1 'polypeptide(L)'
;QNFTPYVLSAYHCGEGSSAADRNVWQFYFNYERPNCGSGTPPTSDMMTGCDLKAQASISGGSDMLLVQLKSNVPSSYTPSFNVWSRSTTASTSGAVLHPPCGVVTTISTSSSALGS
;
A
#
# COMPACT_ATOMS: atom_id res chain seq x y z
N GLN A 1 -16.89 10.47 5.61
CA GLN A 1 -15.84 9.55 5.15
C GLN A 1 -16.04 8.21 5.86
N ASN A 2 -16.09 7.16 5.09
CA ASN A 2 -16.11 5.80 5.61
C ASN A 2 -14.64 5.34 5.69
N PHE A 3 -14.08 5.26 6.89
CA PHE A 3 -12.69 4.83 7.12
C PHE A 3 -12.53 3.30 7.02
N THR A 4 -13.20 2.68 6.07
CA THR A 4 -13.02 1.25 5.77
C THR A 4 -11.55 1.00 5.41
N PRO A 5 -10.89 0.01 6.04
CA PRO A 5 -9.44 -0.21 5.89
C PRO A 5 -9.13 -0.93 4.58
N TYR A 6 -9.29 -0.24 3.46
CA TYR A 6 -8.87 -0.74 2.16
C TYR A 6 -7.37 -0.55 1.94
N VAL A 7 -6.73 -1.54 1.33
CA VAL A 7 -5.35 -1.48 0.85
C VAL A 7 -5.35 -1.70 -0.65
N LEU A 8 -4.73 -0.79 -1.38
CA LEU A 8 -4.51 -0.89 -2.82
C LEU A 8 -3.09 -1.38 -3.07
N SER A 9 -2.96 -2.42 -3.89
CA SER A 9 -1.70 -3.02 -4.30
C SER A 9 -1.74 -3.38 -5.78
N ALA A 10 -0.66 -3.96 -6.30
CA ALA A 10 -0.61 -4.50 -7.65
C ALA A 10 -1.17 -5.93 -7.71
N TYR A 11 -1.86 -6.27 -8.80
CA TYR A 11 -2.42 -7.60 -9.02
C TYR A 11 -1.35 -8.70 -8.94
N HIS A 12 -0.21 -8.49 -9.60
CA HIS A 12 0.87 -9.48 -9.62
C HIS A 12 1.45 -9.79 -8.22
N CYS A 13 1.25 -8.92 -7.22
CA CYS A 13 1.65 -9.19 -5.84
C CYS A 13 0.76 -10.23 -5.15
N GLY A 14 -0.45 -10.45 -5.65
CA GLY A 14 -1.40 -11.38 -5.07
C GLY A 14 -1.96 -12.40 -6.05
N GLU A 15 -1.41 -12.46 -7.27
CA GLU A 15 -1.86 -13.38 -8.30
C GLU A 15 -1.82 -14.83 -7.81
N GLY A 16 -2.91 -15.55 -8.04
CA GLY A 16 -3.04 -16.95 -7.62
C GLY A 16 -3.26 -17.18 -6.12
N SER A 17 -3.26 -16.12 -5.29
CA SER A 17 -3.52 -16.30 -3.86
C SER A 17 -4.95 -16.75 -3.58
N SER A 18 -5.09 -17.79 -2.77
CA SER A 18 -6.38 -18.27 -2.28
C SER A 18 -6.90 -17.39 -1.12
N ALA A 19 -8.15 -17.60 -0.71
CA ALA A 19 -8.67 -16.96 0.50
C ALA A 19 -7.90 -17.39 1.76
N ALA A 20 -7.40 -18.64 1.80
CA ALA A 20 -6.60 -19.15 2.90
C ALA A 20 -5.25 -18.41 2.99
N ASP A 21 -4.59 -18.19 1.86
CA ASP A 21 -3.34 -17.42 1.81
C ASP A 21 -3.56 -15.99 2.30
N ARG A 22 -4.62 -15.32 1.82
CA ARG A 22 -4.95 -13.96 2.23
C ARG A 22 -5.31 -13.82 3.72
N ASN A 23 -5.76 -14.88 4.36
CA ASN A 23 -6.02 -14.87 5.81
C ASN A 23 -4.76 -14.76 6.66
N VAL A 24 -3.61 -15.09 6.11
CA VAL A 24 -2.31 -15.02 6.82
C VAL A 24 -1.38 -13.92 6.28
N TRP A 25 -1.84 -13.12 5.33
CA TRP A 25 -1.08 -11.97 4.86
C TRP A 25 -0.86 -10.98 6.01
N GLN A 26 0.35 -10.42 6.06
CA GLN A 26 0.76 -9.47 7.09
C GLN A 26 0.91 -8.07 6.48
N PHE A 27 0.36 -7.09 7.18
CA PHE A 27 0.38 -5.67 6.82
C PHE A 27 1.08 -4.91 7.94
N TYR A 28 2.29 -4.43 7.66
CA TYR A 28 3.07 -3.65 8.60
C TYR A 28 2.79 -2.17 8.40
N PHE A 29 2.50 -1.48 9.50
CA PHE A 29 2.35 -0.03 9.56
C PHE A 29 3.61 0.57 10.17
N ASN A 30 3.91 1.84 9.85
CA ASN A 30 5.07 2.56 10.40
C ASN A 30 6.40 1.78 10.22
N TYR A 31 6.52 0.98 9.15
CA TYR A 31 7.70 0.17 8.88
C TYR A 31 8.81 1.03 8.27
N GLU A 32 9.34 1.92 9.09
CA GLU A 32 10.38 2.86 8.70
C GLU A 32 11.49 2.91 9.76
N ARG A 33 12.68 3.29 9.33
CA ARG A 33 13.81 3.41 10.27
C ARG A 33 13.62 4.61 11.18
N PRO A 34 13.95 4.51 12.48
CA PRO A 34 13.83 5.63 13.42
C PRO A 34 14.76 6.81 13.09
N ASN A 35 15.84 6.56 12.33
CA ASN A 35 16.80 7.57 11.89
C ASN A 35 17.16 7.38 10.42
N CYS A 36 17.57 8.47 9.74
CA CYS A 36 18.03 8.42 8.36
C CYS A 36 19.20 7.44 8.21
N GLY A 37 18.99 6.38 7.44
CA GLY A 37 20.01 5.38 7.11
C GLY A 37 20.37 4.39 8.21
N SER A 38 19.81 4.48 9.43
CA SER A 38 20.15 3.59 10.54
C SER A 38 18.95 3.20 11.41
N GLY A 39 19.15 2.15 12.21
CA GLY A 39 18.15 1.56 13.10
C GLY A 39 17.31 0.46 12.44
N THR A 40 16.68 -0.35 13.28
CA THR A 40 15.78 -1.43 12.86
C THR A 40 14.34 -0.90 12.86
N PRO A 41 13.57 -1.08 11.77
CA PRO A 41 12.19 -0.68 11.74
C PRO A 41 11.36 -1.48 12.76
N PRO A 42 10.36 -0.89 13.39
CA PRO A 42 9.48 -1.62 14.30
C PRO A 42 8.61 -2.61 13.51
N THR A 43 8.32 -3.74 14.12
CA THR A 43 7.40 -4.77 13.58
C THR A 43 6.17 -4.96 14.48
N SER A 44 6.00 -4.10 15.47
CA SER A 44 4.88 -4.18 16.44
C SER A 44 3.54 -3.79 15.83
N ASP A 45 3.54 -2.84 14.90
CA ASP A 45 2.34 -2.30 14.28
C ASP A 45 1.97 -3.17 13.06
N MET A 46 1.40 -4.34 13.33
CA MET A 46 1.10 -5.35 12.31
C MET A 46 -0.34 -5.83 12.40
N MET A 47 -0.98 -5.97 11.26
CA MET A 47 -2.29 -6.58 11.11
C MET A 47 -2.21 -7.81 10.22
N THR A 48 -3.09 -8.77 10.48
CA THR A 48 -3.10 -10.04 9.74
C THR A 48 -4.46 -10.24 9.06
N GLY A 49 -4.39 -10.67 7.82
CA GLY A 49 -5.53 -11.12 7.04
C GLY A 49 -6.29 -10.02 6.33
N CYS A 50 -6.79 -10.37 5.15
CA CYS A 50 -7.61 -9.49 4.33
C CYS A 50 -8.61 -10.28 3.47
N ASP A 51 -9.61 -9.58 2.96
CA ASP A 51 -10.57 -10.05 1.98
C ASP A 51 -10.33 -9.36 0.64
N LEU A 52 -10.34 -10.12 -0.44
CA LEU A 52 -10.31 -9.57 -1.79
C LEU A 52 -11.61 -8.80 -2.07
N LYS A 53 -11.51 -7.59 -2.61
CA LYS A 53 -12.65 -6.75 -3.01
C LYS A 53 -12.71 -6.53 -4.52
N ALA A 54 -11.58 -6.25 -5.15
CA ALA A 54 -11.49 -6.09 -6.59
C ALA A 54 -10.08 -6.41 -7.07
N GLN A 55 -9.98 -6.82 -8.33
CA GLN A 55 -8.68 -7.01 -8.98
C GLN A 55 -8.80 -6.82 -10.48
N ALA A 56 -7.73 -6.40 -11.11
CA ALA A 56 -7.59 -6.32 -12.55
C ALA A 56 -6.19 -6.79 -12.94
N SER A 57 -6.10 -7.76 -13.87
CA SER A 57 -4.83 -8.34 -14.28
C SER A 57 -3.91 -7.31 -14.96
N ILE A 58 -2.62 -7.64 -15.02
CA ILE A 58 -1.63 -6.85 -15.76
C ILE A 58 -1.90 -6.90 -17.28
N SER A 59 -2.39 -8.04 -17.78
CA SER A 59 -2.73 -8.23 -19.19
C SER A 59 -4.15 -7.76 -19.45
N GLY A 60 -4.30 -6.60 -20.08
CA GLY A 60 -5.61 -6.02 -20.43
C GLY A 60 -6.33 -5.31 -19.27
N GLY A 61 -5.66 -5.14 -18.13
CA GLY A 61 -6.16 -4.43 -16.96
C GLY A 61 -5.19 -3.37 -16.45
N SER A 62 -5.38 -2.96 -15.23
CA SER A 62 -4.59 -1.90 -14.58
C SER A 62 -3.58 -2.44 -13.55
N ASP A 63 -3.31 -3.74 -13.54
CA ASP A 63 -2.47 -4.39 -12.51
C ASP A 63 -2.89 -3.99 -11.09
N MET A 64 -4.18 -4.02 -10.80
CA MET A 64 -4.76 -3.51 -9.55
C MET A 64 -5.27 -4.64 -8.67
N LEU A 65 -4.96 -4.57 -7.39
CA LEU A 65 -5.49 -5.43 -6.34
C LEU A 65 -6.01 -4.57 -5.19
N LEU A 66 -7.31 -4.66 -4.92
CA LEU A 66 -7.94 -4.01 -3.79
C LEU A 66 -8.34 -5.06 -2.76
N VAL A 67 -7.83 -4.94 -1.56
CA VAL A 67 -8.19 -5.78 -0.43
C VAL A 67 -8.72 -4.95 0.73
N GLN A 68 -9.49 -5.58 1.60
CA GLN A 68 -9.96 -4.98 2.85
C GLN A 68 -9.37 -5.77 4.01
N LEU A 69 -8.75 -5.09 4.96
CA LEU A 69 -8.25 -5.73 6.19
C LEU A 69 -9.40 -6.34 6.99
N LYS A 70 -9.15 -7.42 7.70
CA LYS A 70 -10.13 -8.15 8.52
C LYS A 70 -10.68 -7.34 9.69
N SER A 71 -9.95 -6.33 10.13
CA SER A 71 -10.33 -5.45 11.25
C SER A 71 -9.95 -4.00 10.94
N ASN A 72 -10.53 -3.08 11.69
CA ASN A 72 -10.16 -1.67 11.60
C ASN A 72 -8.73 -1.45 12.09
N VAL A 73 -8.02 -0.53 11.44
CA VAL A 73 -6.66 -0.16 11.86
C VAL A 73 -6.75 0.54 13.22
N PRO A 74 -5.98 0.09 14.23
CA PRO A 74 -5.93 0.75 15.53
C PRO A 74 -5.52 2.22 15.38
N SER A 75 -6.17 3.10 16.13
CA SER A 75 -5.82 4.54 16.13
C SER A 75 -4.40 4.81 16.63
N SER A 76 -3.87 3.91 17.46
CA SER A 76 -2.47 3.96 17.93
C SER A 76 -1.44 3.84 16.81
N TYR A 77 -1.81 3.25 15.65
CA TYR A 77 -0.92 3.19 14.47
C TYR A 77 -0.90 4.51 13.69
N THR A 78 -1.69 5.51 14.11
CA THR A 78 -1.81 6.82 13.45
C THR A 78 -2.03 6.73 11.93
N PRO A 79 -3.00 5.91 11.46
CA PRO A 79 -3.16 5.64 10.04
C PRO A 79 -3.55 6.90 9.27
N SER A 80 -2.92 7.09 8.12
CA SER A 80 -3.32 8.08 7.13
C SER A 80 -4.01 7.39 5.97
N PHE A 81 -5.07 8.00 5.46
CA PHE A 81 -5.81 7.49 4.31
C PHE A 81 -5.52 8.36 3.09
N ASN A 82 -5.13 7.71 2.00
CA ASN A 82 -4.96 8.40 0.73
C ASN A 82 -6.31 8.87 0.19
N VAL A 83 -6.30 10.01 -0.44
CA VAL A 83 -7.40 10.52 -1.26
C VAL A 83 -7.16 10.14 -2.71
N TRP A 84 -8.22 10.19 -3.52
CA TRP A 84 -8.14 9.94 -4.95
C TRP A 84 -8.60 11.17 -5.74
N SER A 85 -8.14 11.28 -6.97
CA SER A 85 -8.54 12.35 -7.88
C SER A 85 -8.99 11.77 -9.22
N ARG A 86 -10.00 12.40 -9.82
CA ARG A 86 -10.46 12.12 -11.20
C ARG A 86 -9.89 13.11 -12.20
N SER A 87 -8.96 13.98 -11.78
CA SER A 87 -8.28 14.90 -12.69
C SER A 87 -7.51 14.12 -13.74
N THR A 88 -7.63 14.56 -14.99
CA THR A 88 -6.83 14.07 -16.12
C THR A 88 -5.57 14.91 -16.33
N THR A 89 -5.38 15.95 -15.52
CA THR A 89 -4.18 16.80 -15.58
C THR A 89 -3.06 16.09 -14.83
N ALA A 90 -1.98 15.77 -15.54
CA ALA A 90 -0.79 15.20 -14.94
C ALA A 90 -0.16 16.16 -13.93
N SER A 91 0.36 15.62 -12.83
CA SER A 91 1.15 16.40 -11.88
C SER A 91 2.50 16.78 -12.49
N THR A 92 2.95 17.99 -12.24
CA THR A 92 4.27 18.47 -12.73
C THR A 92 5.43 17.94 -11.90
N SER A 93 5.16 17.42 -10.73
CA SER A 93 6.14 16.79 -9.84
C SER A 93 5.44 15.85 -8.88
N GLY A 94 6.16 14.95 -8.26
CA GLY A 94 5.60 14.04 -7.27
C GLY A 94 6.62 13.40 -6.36
N ALA A 95 6.14 12.86 -5.26
CA ALA A 95 6.90 12.02 -4.36
C ALA A 95 6.09 10.76 -4.05
N VAL A 96 6.77 9.63 -4.03
CA VAL A 96 6.19 8.33 -3.66
C VAL A 96 6.95 7.77 -2.49
N LEU A 97 6.22 7.39 -1.44
CA LEU A 97 6.74 6.61 -0.34
C LEU A 97 6.48 5.14 -0.64
N HIS A 98 7.52 4.34 -0.69
CA HIS A 98 7.41 2.92 -1.03
C HIS A 98 8.54 2.11 -0.40
N PRO A 99 8.34 0.82 -0.09
CA PRO A 99 9.37 -0.12 0.33
C PRO A 99 9.94 -0.86 -0.90
N PRO A 100 10.97 -0.35 -1.59
CA PRO A 100 11.50 -1.01 -2.78
C PRO A 100 12.08 -2.39 -2.40
N CYS A 101 11.70 -3.44 -3.13
CA CYS A 101 12.18 -4.81 -2.91
C CYS A 101 12.02 -5.32 -1.47
N GLY A 102 11.01 -4.87 -0.73
CA GLY A 102 10.74 -5.31 0.64
C GLY A 102 11.66 -4.72 1.72
N VAL A 103 12.45 -3.71 1.37
CA VAL A 103 13.21 -2.95 2.38
C VAL A 103 12.33 -1.90 3.07
N VAL A 104 12.92 -1.16 4.01
CA VAL A 104 12.22 -0.08 4.73
C VAL A 104 11.71 1.01 3.79
N THR A 105 10.69 1.72 4.22
CA THR A 105 10.11 2.84 3.47
C THR A 105 11.17 3.82 2.98
N THR A 106 11.11 4.11 1.71
CA THR A 106 12.01 5.01 0.97
C THR A 106 11.18 6.05 0.25
N ILE A 107 11.74 7.21 -0.01
CA ILE A 107 11.13 8.26 -0.82
C ILE A 107 11.77 8.30 -2.20
N SER A 108 10.94 8.27 -3.23
CA SER A 108 11.35 8.56 -4.61
C SER A 108 10.65 9.83 -5.07
N THR A 109 11.40 10.72 -5.71
CA THR A 109 10.86 12.01 -6.18
C THR A 109 11.04 12.16 -7.68
N SER A 110 10.08 12.82 -8.34
CA SER A 110 10.17 13.27 -9.72
C SER A 110 9.95 14.77 -9.78
N SER A 111 10.83 15.48 -10.49
CA SER A 111 10.72 16.91 -10.77
C SER A 111 10.19 17.19 -12.19
N SER A 112 9.86 16.14 -12.94
CA SER A 112 9.23 16.22 -14.26
C SER A 112 7.77 15.79 -14.19
N ALA A 113 6.98 16.16 -15.21
CA ALA A 113 5.60 15.73 -15.32
C ALA A 113 5.50 14.20 -15.28
N LEU A 114 4.62 13.70 -14.42
CA LEU A 114 4.31 12.28 -14.37
C LEU A 114 3.49 11.94 -15.61
N GLY A 115 3.98 11.02 -16.43
CA GLY A 115 3.29 10.56 -17.63
C GLY A 115 1.90 10.02 -17.32
N SER A 116 0.98 10.25 -18.22
CA SER A 116 -0.37 9.62 -18.22
C SER A 116 -0.34 8.29 -18.94
#